data_3481b48ff73bf761b492639deaab972d
#
_entry.id   3481b48ff73bf761b492639deaab972d
#
_cell.length_a   1.000
_cell.length_b   1.000
_cell.length_c   1.000
_cell.angle_alpha   90.00
_cell.angle_beta   90.00
_cell.angle_gamma   90.00
#
_symmetry.space_group_name_H-M   'P 1'
#
loop_
_entity.id
_entity.type
_entity.pdbx_description
1 polymer ?
#
loop_
_entity_poly.entity_id
_entity_poly.type
_entity_poly.pdbx_seq_one_letter_code
_entity_poly.pdbx_strand_id
1 'polypeptide(L)'
;MKNSKNIGFLIAITSAVLYGLMPLLTKTIYADGANSFTVAFLRLLLGTGVFYIMHVITSKTPIGISRKEFRQLAVCAIGYGFTPVLLYASYNYLASGLATTIHFVYPVFVVIGSVLFKIEKLNGKKVICCLLCMAGIIAFYTPGVDISIAGILIALASGIVYAFYTVYLAASDLLDMEPYKLSFWKHLLAVVIVGICTVCLGKLQLPAGTTGWTFIVLLAILAAAASFLYQQAARFAGAQNTAMLSTFEPLTSVIVGYFVYAEPLTVRNILGIVCILASVILLSNPGRDSR
;
A
#
# COMPACT_ATOMS: atom_id res chain seq x y z
N MET A 1 8.64 16.96 19.09
CA MET A 1 8.94 16.59 17.70
C MET A 1 9.65 15.25 17.53
N LYS A 2 10.73 14.89 18.27
CA LYS A 2 11.44 13.60 18.14
C LYS A 2 10.55 12.38 18.46
N ASN A 3 9.73 12.47 19.50
CA ASN A 3 8.79 11.40 19.89
C ASN A 3 7.71 11.15 18.85
N SER A 4 7.15 12.18 18.21
CA SER A 4 6.10 11.99 17.19
C SER A 4 6.64 11.31 15.92
N LYS A 5 7.89 11.56 15.53
CA LYS A 5 8.52 10.91 14.38
C LYS A 5 8.77 9.42 14.63
N ASN A 6 9.21 9.05 15.83
CA ASN A 6 9.40 7.64 16.21
C ASN A 6 8.06 6.88 16.24
N ILE A 7 7.00 7.53 16.73
CA ILE A 7 5.63 6.98 16.67
C ILE A 7 5.22 6.77 15.20
N GLY A 8 5.50 7.76 14.33
CA GLY A 8 5.23 7.64 12.89
C GLY A 8 5.95 6.45 12.25
N PHE A 9 7.18 6.16 12.63
CA PHE A 9 7.93 5.00 12.15
C PHE A 9 7.30 3.68 12.59
N LEU A 10 6.93 3.56 13.87
CA LEU A 10 6.25 2.36 14.37
C LEU A 10 4.92 2.13 13.67
N ILE A 11 4.12 3.18 13.49
CA ILE A 11 2.85 3.13 12.77
C ILE A 11 3.06 2.70 11.31
N ALA A 12 4.11 3.19 10.63
CA ALA A 12 4.44 2.80 9.26
C ALA A 12 4.77 1.31 9.16
N ILE A 13 5.59 0.79 10.07
CA ILE A 13 5.94 -0.64 10.12
C ILE A 13 4.70 -1.48 10.37
N THR A 14 3.85 -1.11 11.33
CA THR A 14 2.59 -1.82 11.60
C THR A 14 1.69 -1.84 10.38
N SER A 15 1.53 -0.72 9.68
CA SER A 15 0.79 -0.65 8.42
C SER A 15 1.37 -1.61 7.37
N ALA A 16 2.68 -1.64 7.22
CA ALA A 16 3.37 -2.50 6.26
C ALA A 16 3.15 -4.00 6.56
N VAL A 17 3.23 -4.39 7.82
CA VAL A 17 2.95 -5.78 8.26
C VAL A 17 1.51 -6.17 7.90
N LEU A 18 0.52 -5.31 8.17
CA LEU A 18 -0.87 -5.58 7.81
C LEU A 18 -1.06 -5.72 6.29
N TYR A 19 -0.41 -4.86 5.49
CA TYR A 19 -0.44 -4.99 4.03
C TYR A 19 0.22 -6.28 3.55
N GLY A 20 1.32 -6.70 4.18
CA GLY A 20 2.04 -7.93 3.86
C GLY A 20 1.25 -9.23 4.07
N LEU A 21 0.16 -9.18 4.84
CA LEU A 21 -0.77 -10.30 5.01
C LEU A 21 -1.83 -10.40 3.89
N MET A 22 -2.05 -9.34 3.11
CA MET A 22 -3.16 -9.29 2.14
C MET A 22 -3.03 -10.27 0.97
N PRO A 23 -1.85 -10.57 0.40
CA PRO A 23 -1.74 -11.57 -0.68
C PRO A 23 -2.29 -12.92 -0.28
N LEU A 24 -2.10 -13.34 0.98
CA LEU A 24 -2.63 -14.58 1.53
C LEU A 24 -4.16 -14.61 1.43
N LEU A 25 -4.82 -13.55 1.94
CA LEU A 25 -6.28 -13.48 1.92
C LEU A 25 -6.81 -13.39 0.49
N THR A 26 -6.16 -12.62 -0.38
CA THR A 26 -6.58 -12.45 -1.77
C THR A 26 -6.55 -13.76 -2.55
N LYS A 27 -5.51 -14.59 -2.38
CA LYS A 27 -5.44 -15.92 -3.03
C LYS A 27 -6.60 -16.83 -2.61
N THR A 28 -6.96 -16.83 -1.32
CA THR A 28 -8.11 -17.62 -0.83
C THR A 28 -9.43 -17.14 -1.45
N ILE A 29 -9.60 -15.80 -1.58
CA ILE A 29 -10.80 -15.24 -2.21
C ILE A 29 -10.87 -15.58 -3.71
N TYR A 30 -9.72 -15.62 -4.41
CA TYR A 30 -9.66 -16.03 -5.81
C TYR A 30 -10.03 -17.51 -6.01
N ALA A 31 -9.60 -18.37 -5.10
CA ALA A 31 -9.98 -19.78 -5.12
C ALA A 31 -11.50 -20.00 -4.98
N ASP A 32 -12.21 -19.02 -4.39
CA ASP A 32 -13.68 -19.01 -4.25
C ASP A 32 -14.40 -18.27 -5.41
N GLY A 33 -13.70 -17.95 -6.51
CA GLY A 33 -14.26 -17.48 -7.78
C GLY A 33 -14.27 -15.95 -7.99
N ALA A 34 -13.86 -15.13 -7.02
CA ALA A 34 -13.76 -13.69 -7.22
C ALA A 34 -12.51 -13.29 -8.03
N ASN A 35 -12.55 -12.10 -8.64
CA ASN A 35 -11.42 -11.53 -9.38
C ASN A 35 -10.89 -10.25 -8.74
N SER A 36 -9.78 -9.71 -9.29
CA SER A 36 -9.08 -8.52 -8.78
C SER A 36 -9.97 -7.28 -8.66
N PHE A 37 -10.86 -7.05 -9.64
CA PHE A 37 -11.79 -5.92 -9.63
C PHE A 37 -12.79 -6.04 -8.49
N THR A 38 -13.42 -7.21 -8.35
CA THR A 38 -14.40 -7.48 -7.29
C THR A 38 -13.78 -7.40 -5.91
N VAL A 39 -12.59 -8.00 -5.72
CA VAL A 39 -11.88 -7.95 -4.43
C VAL A 39 -11.52 -6.51 -4.08
N ALA A 40 -10.98 -5.73 -5.02
CA ALA A 40 -10.66 -4.31 -4.79
C ALA A 40 -11.92 -3.49 -4.49
N PHE A 41 -13.01 -3.69 -5.24
CA PHE A 41 -14.28 -3.00 -5.04
C PHE A 41 -14.88 -3.31 -3.66
N LEU A 42 -15.06 -4.59 -3.31
CA LEU A 42 -15.68 -5.00 -2.04
C LEU A 42 -14.83 -4.58 -0.83
N ARG A 43 -13.51 -4.68 -0.91
CA ARG A 43 -12.59 -4.19 0.12
C ARG A 43 -12.78 -2.70 0.39
N LEU A 44 -12.86 -1.89 -0.68
CA LEU A 44 -13.08 -0.45 -0.57
C LEU A 44 -14.47 -0.13 -0.02
N LEU A 45 -15.51 -0.83 -0.48
CA LEU A 45 -16.90 -0.65 -0.06
C LEU A 45 -17.06 -0.91 1.45
N LEU A 46 -16.58 -2.06 1.93
CA LEU A 46 -16.63 -2.40 3.35
C LEU A 46 -15.77 -1.45 4.18
N GLY A 47 -14.57 -1.08 3.70
CA GLY A 47 -13.71 -0.08 4.33
C GLY A 47 -14.37 1.28 4.46
N THR A 48 -15.19 1.70 3.47
CA THR A 48 -15.99 2.93 3.56
C THR A 48 -16.96 2.88 4.74
N GLY A 49 -17.65 1.76 4.93
CA GLY A 49 -18.56 1.56 6.08
C GLY A 49 -17.82 1.63 7.41
N VAL A 50 -16.66 0.99 7.52
CA VAL A 50 -15.81 1.05 8.72
C VAL A 50 -15.44 2.50 9.06
N PHE A 51 -14.95 3.27 8.09
CA PHE A 51 -14.55 4.65 8.35
C PHE A 51 -15.71 5.60 8.62
N TYR A 52 -16.89 5.35 8.02
CA TYR A 52 -18.10 6.09 8.35
C TYR A 52 -18.48 5.89 9.82
N ILE A 53 -18.54 4.63 10.27
CA ILE A 53 -18.86 4.28 11.66
C ILE A 53 -17.83 4.90 12.62
N MET A 54 -16.54 4.76 12.32
CA MET A 54 -15.48 5.33 13.15
C MET A 54 -15.56 6.86 13.22
N HIS A 55 -15.86 7.53 12.10
CA HIS A 55 -16.06 8.99 12.09
C HIS A 55 -17.25 9.38 12.99
N VAL A 56 -18.42 8.72 12.85
CA VAL A 56 -19.62 9.03 13.64
C VAL A 56 -19.38 8.83 15.15
N ILE A 57 -18.64 7.78 15.53
CA ILE A 57 -18.39 7.47 16.94
C ILE A 57 -17.34 8.40 17.56
N THR A 58 -16.28 8.75 16.81
CA THR A 58 -15.10 9.41 17.39
C THR A 58 -14.98 10.89 17.05
N SER A 59 -15.53 11.32 15.93
CA SER A 59 -15.36 12.69 15.44
C SER A 59 -16.56 13.58 15.82
N LYS A 60 -16.25 14.80 16.24
CA LYS A 60 -17.24 15.87 16.45
C LYS A 60 -17.36 16.80 15.24
N THR A 61 -16.54 16.57 14.20
CA THR A 61 -16.51 17.43 13.01
C THR A 61 -17.59 17.00 12.01
N PRO A 62 -18.21 17.94 11.27
CA PRO A 62 -19.16 17.58 10.23
C PRO A 62 -18.48 16.80 9.09
N ILE A 63 -19.18 15.78 8.58
CA ILE A 63 -18.65 14.91 7.51
C ILE A 63 -18.58 15.63 6.14
N GLY A 64 -19.28 16.76 5.99
CA GLY A 64 -19.30 17.54 4.77
C GLY A 64 -17.91 18.02 4.33
N ILE A 65 -17.72 18.15 3.02
CA ILE A 65 -16.44 18.60 2.42
C ILE A 65 -16.69 19.81 1.50
N SER A 66 -15.67 20.64 1.36
CA SER A 66 -15.65 21.76 0.44
C SER A 66 -15.41 21.29 -1.01
N ARG A 67 -15.69 22.14 -1.99
CA ARG A 67 -15.40 21.85 -3.42
C ARG A 67 -13.90 21.64 -3.66
N LYS A 68 -13.03 22.32 -2.91
CA LYS A 68 -11.56 22.14 -2.98
C LYS A 68 -11.18 20.75 -2.50
N GLU A 69 -11.64 20.39 -1.30
CA GLU A 69 -11.38 19.06 -0.71
C GLU A 69 -11.92 17.94 -1.62
N PHE A 70 -13.14 18.10 -2.18
CA PHE A 70 -13.70 17.11 -3.10
C PHE A 70 -12.80 16.88 -4.33
N ARG A 71 -12.29 17.95 -4.97
CA ARG A 71 -11.39 17.82 -6.12
C ARG A 71 -10.08 17.11 -5.75
N GLN A 72 -9.49 17.50 -4.63
CA GLN A 72 -8.25 16.87 -4.14
C GLN A 72 -8.49 15.39 -3.80
N LEU A 73 -9.59 15.08 -3.12
CA LEU A 73 -9.96 13.71 -2.77
C LEU A 73 -10.25 12.85 -4.01
N ALA A 74 -10.90 13.41 -5.04
CA ALA A 74 -11.19 12.69 -6.29
C ALA A 74 -9.90 12.28 -7.00
N VAL A 75 -8.91 13.17 -7.10
CA VAL A 75 -7.60 12.86 -7.69
C VAL A 75 -6.87 11.81 -6.83
N CYS A 76 -6.87 12.00 -5.51
CA CYS A 76 -6.27 11.05 -4.57
C CYS A 76 -6.91 9.65 -4.68
N ALA A 77 -8.24 9.59 -4.81
CA ALA A 77 -9.01 8.35 -4.90
C ALA A 77 -8.72 7.54 -6.17
N ILE A 78 -8.38 8.19 -7.29
CA ILE A 78 -7.95 7.50 -8.52
C ILE A 78 -6.72 6.64 -8.21
N GLY A 79 -5.66 7.25 -7.68
CA GLY A 79 -4.43 6.54 -7.34
C GLY A 79 -4.66 5.45 -6.29
N TYR A 80 -5.38 5.79 -5.23
CA TYR A 80 -5.69 4.85 -4.14
C TYR A 80 -6.56 3.66 -4.60
N GLY A 81 -7.56 3.93 -5.45
CA GLY A 81 -8.52 2.90 -5.91
C GLY A 81 -7.93 1.94 -6.94
N PHE A 82 -7.16 2.45 -7.91
CA PHE A 82 -6.59 1.60 -8.96
C PHE A 82 -5.36 0.81 -8.52
N THR A 83 -4.64 1.24 -7.50
CA THR A 83 -3.48 0.49 -6.98
C THR A 83 -3.82 -0.97 -6.67
N PRO A 84 -4.83 -1.31 -5.83
CA PRO A 84 -5.15 -2.70 -5.54
C PRO A 84 -5.72 -3.44 -6.75
N VAL A 85 -6.46 -2.79 -7.65
CA VAL A 85 -6.95 -3.42 -8.89
C VAL A 85 -5.78 -3.94 -9.72
N LEU A 86 -4.77 -3.11 -9.95
CA LEU A 86 -3.58 -3.46 -10.72
C LEU A 86 -2.73 -4.49 -10.00
N LEU A 87 -2.45 -4.28 -8.70
CA LEU A 87 -1.63 -5.22 -7.94
C LEU A 87 -2.27 -6.61 -7.88
N TYR A 88 -3.56 -6.69 -7.57
CA TYR A 88 -4.27 -7.97 -7.51
C TYR A 88 -4.40 -8.60 -8.92
N ALA A 89 -4.57 -7.79 -9.98
CA ALA A 89 -4.58 -8.30 -11.35
C ALA A 89 -3.23 -8.95 -11.72
N SER A 90 -2.10 -8.42 -11.23
CA SER A 90 -0.78 -8.99 -11.50
C SER A 90 -0.59 -10.39 -10.90
N TYR A 91 -1.33 -10.75 -9.83
CA TYR A 91 -1.28 -12.07 -9.22
C TYR A 91 -1.83 -13.20 -10.10
N ASN A 92 -2.58 -12.86 -11.17
CA ASN A 92 -3.00 -13.83 -12.18
C ASN A 92 -1.88 -14.22 -13.15
N TYR A 93 -0.81 -13.41 -13.22
CA TYR A 93 0.30 -13.58 -14.16
C TYR A 93 1.63 -13.92 -13.48
N LEU A 94 1.75 -13.59 -12.19
CA LEU A 94 2.98 -13.74 -11.39
C LEU A 94 2.65 -14.39 -10.05
N ALA A 95 3.65 -15.06 -9.47
CA ALA A 95 3.60 -15.40 -8.05
C ALA A 95 3.37 -14.11 -7.24
N SER A 96 2.49 -14.18 -6.22
CA SER A 96 2.09 -12.98 -5.47
C SER A 96 3.27 -12.27 -4.80
N GLY A 97 4.27 -13.02 -4.32
CA GLY A 97 5.51 -12.46 -3.77
C GLY A 97 6.31 -11.70 -4.81
N LEU A 98 6.45 -12.21 -6.05
CA LEU A 98 7.15 -11.52 -7.14
C LEU A 98 6.39 -10.26 -7.56
N ALA A 99 5.07 -10.33 -7.73
CA ALA A 99 4.25 -9.19 -8.10
C ALA A 99 4.32 -8.08 -7.04
N THR A 100 4.23 -8.44 -5.76
CA THR A 100 4.38 -7.51 -4.64
C THR A 100 5.79 -6.91 -4.63
N THR A 101 6.83 -7.72 -4.88
CA THR A 101 8.22 -7.26 -4.99
C THR A 101 8.38 -6.19 -6.08
N ILE A 102 7.80 -6.40 -7.27
CA ILE A 102 7.84 -5.42 -8.37
C ILE A 102 7.04 -4.16 -8.00
N HIS A 103 5.88 -4.30 -7.39
CA HIS A 103 5.10 -3.16 -6.86
C HIS A 103 5.95 -2.29 -5.92
N PHE A 104 6.82 -2.91 -5.11
CA PHE A 104 7.70 -2.24 -4.15
C PHE A 104 8.83 -1.40 -4.77
N VAL A 105 8.86 -1.20 -6.08
CA VAL A 105 9.63 -0.11 -6.70
C VAL A 105 9.03 1.27 -6.36
N TYR A 106 7.77 1.32 -5.86
CA TYR A 106 7.08 2.57 -5.59
C TYR A 106 7.82 3.54 -4.63
N PRO A 107 8.59 3.12 -3.60
CA PRO A 107 9.32 4.07 -2.76
C PRO A 107 10.32 4.94 -3.53
N VAL A 108 10.93 4.39 -4.59
CA VAL A 108 11.81 5.15 -5.48
C VAL A 108 11.02 6.25 -6.20
N PHE A 109 9.86 5.90 -6.75
CA PHE A 109 8.97 6.89 -7.39
C PHE A 109 8.42 7.92 -6.39
N VAL A 110 8.16 7.54 -5.14
CA VAL A 110 7.78 8.49 -4.07
C VAL A 110 8.91 9.47 -3.79
N VAL A 111 10.16 9.01 -3.68
CA VAL A 111 11.32 9.90 -3.47
C VAL A 111 11.45 10.87 -4.65
N ILE A 112 11.43 10.37 -5.89
CA ILE A 112 11.50 11.19 -7.10
C ILE A 112 10.36 12.21 -7.13
N GLY A 113 9.11 11.78 -6.93
CA GLY A 113 7.94 12.63 -6.92
C GLY A 113 8.00 13.68 -5.80
N SER A 114 8.38 13.31 -4.59
CA SER A 114 8.50 14.25 -3.47
C SER A 114 9.55 15.35 -3.71
N VAL A 115 10.63 15.02 -4.43
CA VAL A 115 11.63 16.01 -4.83
C VAL A 115 11.11 16.91 -5.95
N LEU A 116 10.49 16.33 -6.99
CA LEU A 116 9.91 17.09 -8.12
C LEU A 116 8.84 18.09 -7.66
N PHE A 117 7.99 17.69 -6.73
CA PHE A 117 6.94 18.55 -6.15
C PHE A 117 7.46 19.44 -5.00
N LYS A 118 8.78 19.44 -4.72
CA LYS A 118 9.43 20.23 -3.67
C LYS A 118 8.85 20.03 -2.26
N ILE A 119 8.28 18.84 -2.00
CA ILE A 119 7.72 18.47 -0.69
C ILE A 119 8.85 18.16 0.28
N GLU A 120 9.86 17.43 -0.18
CA GLU A 120 11.00 17.02 0.62
C GLU A 120 12.30 17.16 -0.17
N LYS A 121 13.42 17.42 0.54
CA LYS A 121 14.75 17.48 -0.07
C LYS A 121 15.35 16.09 -0.21
N LEU A 122 16.00 15.85 -1.34
CA LEU A 122 16.83 14.66 -1.54
C LEU A 122 18.14 14.86 -0.76
N ASN A 123 18.56 13.80 -0.08
CA ASN A 123 19.90 13.73 0.49
C ASN A 123 20.55 12.37 0.17
N GLY A 124 21.87 12.28 0.26
CA GLY A 124 22.63 11.08 -0.09
C GLY A 124 22.18 9.85 0.72
N LYS A 125 21.76 10.04 1.95
CA LYS A 125 21.24 8.97 2.82
C LYS A 125 19.95 8.34 2.26
N LYS A 126 18.99 9.15 1.80
CA LYS A 126 17.75 8.65 1.17
C LYS A 126 18.04 7.89 -0.12
N VAL A 127 19.02 8.35 -0.91
CA VAL A 127 19.47 7.65 -2.12
C VAL A 127 20.03 6.27 -1.77
N ILE A 128 20.94 6.19 -0.79
CA ILE A 128 21.52 4.90 -0.34
C ILE A 128 20.42 3.97 0.18
N CYS A 129 19.46 4.50 0.97
CA CYS A 129 18.32 3.70 1.45
C CYS A 129 17.48 3.18 0.28
N CYS A 130 17.17 3.99 -0.74
CA CYS A 130 16.45 3.54 -1.93
C CYS A 130 17.23 2.42 -2.66
N LEU A 131 18.54 2.59 -2.86
CA LEU A 131 19.37 1.58 -3.52
C LEU A 131 19.43 0.27 -2.73
N LEU A 132 19.55 0.32 -1.40
CA LEU A 132 19.50 -0.86 -0.53
C LEU A 132 18.14 -1.55 -0.59
N CYS A 133 17.03 -0.80 -0.55
CA CYS A 133 15.69 -1.36 -0.73
C CYS A 133 15.57 -2.06 -2.08
N MET A 134 15.99 -1.40 -3.17
CA MET A 134 15.95 -1.97 -4.52
C MET A 134 16.79 -3.25 -4.64
N ALA A 135 18.01 -3.25 -4.10
CA ALA A 135 18.88 -4.43 -4.08
C ALA A 135 18.23 -5.58 -3.30
N GLY A 136 17.61 -5.27 -2.14
CA GLY A 136 16.87 -6.25 -1.34
C GLY A 136 15.68 -6.84 -2.08
N ILE A 137 14.90 -6.00 -2.78
CA ILE A 137 13.75 -6.44 -3.58
C ILE A 137 14.19 -7.33 -4.75
N ILE A 138 15.26 -6.95 -5.46
CA ILE A 138 15.82 -7.75 -6.56
C ILE A 138 16.34 -9.10 -6.07
N ALA A 139 16.90 -9.17 -4.85
CA ALA A 139 17.38 -10.41 -4.27
C ALA A 139 16.26 -11.44 -4.02
N PHE A 140 14.99 -11.02 -3.86
CA PHE A 140 13.85 -11.95 -3.76
C PHE A 140 13.49 -12.63 -5.09
N TYR A 141 13.99 -12.10 -6.22
CA TYR A 141 13.74 -12.69 -7.53
C TYR A 141 14.46 -14.03 -7.68
N THR A 142 13.73 -15.10 -8.02
CA THR A 142 14.29 -16.43 -8.27
C THR A 142 14.29 -16.70 -9.78
N PRO A 143 15.46 -16.85 -10.43
CA PRO A 143 15.53 -17.23 -11.85
C PRO A 143 14.96 -18.63 -12.08
N GLY A 144 14.34 -18.85 -13.25
CA GLY A 144 13.86 -20.15 -13.69
C GLY A 144 12.34 -20.34 -13.64
N VAL A 145 11.61 -19.31 -13.23
CA VAL A 145 10.14 -19.27 -13.38
C VAL A 145 9.82 -18.48 -14.65
N ASP A 146 8.96 -19.03 -15.53
CA ASP A 146 8.46 -18.30 -16.70
C ASP A 146 7.78 -17.01 -16.25
N ILE A 147 8.38 -15.87 -16.61
CA ILE A 147 7.94 -14.56 -16.14
C ILE A 147 7.08 -13.90 -17.22
N SER A 148 5.82 -13.64 -16.91
CA SER A 148 4.92 -12.89 -17.77
C SER A 148 5.32 -11.41 -17.82
N ILE A 149 5.70 -10.90 -18.97
CA ILE A 149 5.98 -9.47 -19.20
C ILE A 149 4.74 -8.63 -18.87
N ALA A 150 3.55 -9.09 -19.23
CA ALA A 150 2.30 -8.40 -18.90
C ALA A 150 2.12 -8.28 -17.37
N GLY A 151 2.40 -9.36 -16.64
CA GLY A 151 2.37 -9.35 -15.17
C GLY A 151 3.35 -8.34 -14.57
N ILE A 152 4.59 -8.26 -15.08
CA ILE A 152 5.60 -7.28 -14.67
C ILE A 152 5.09 -5.86 -14.89
N LEU A 153 4.58 -5.56 -16.09
CA LEU A 153 4.10 -4.22 -16.43
C LEU A 153 2.91 -3.80 -15.57
N ILE A 154 1.97 -4.71 -15.29
CA ILE A 154 0.81 -4.45 -14.42
C ILE A 154 1.27 -4.19 -12.97
N ALA A 155 2.18 -5.00 -12.43
CA ALA A 155 2.73 -4.83 -11.09
C ALA A 155 3.52 -3.50 -10.98
N LEU A 156 4.33 -3.16 -11.97
CA LEU A 156 5.07 -1.89 -12.03
C LEU A 156 4.09 -0.70 -12.08
N ALA A 157 3.07 -0.78 -12.93
CA ALA A 157 2.03 0.25 -13.04
C ALA A 157 1.33 0.47 -11.69
N SER A 158 1.04 -0.62 -10.93
CA SER A 158 0.46 -0.49 -9.59
C SER A 158 1.38 0.28 -8.64
N GLY A 159 2.69 0.07 -8.71
CA GLY A 159 3.69 0.79 -7.92
C GLY A 159 3.74 2.29 -8.28
N ILE A 160 3.72 2.63 -9.57
CA ILE A 160 3.72 4.02 -10.05
C ILE A 160 2.44 4.73 -9.57
N VAL A 161 1.28 4.09 -9.71
CA VAL A 161 -0.02 4.64 -9.30
C VAL A 161 -0.08 4.83 -7.79
N TYR A 162 0.51 3.92 -7.01
CA TYR A 162 0.61 4.06 -5.55
C TYR A 162 1.56 5.19 -5.14
N ALA A 163 2.69 5.34 -5.84
CA ALA A 163 3.60 6.47 -5.61
C ALA A 163 2.91 7.81 -5.90
N PHE A 164 2.16 7.90 -7.00
CA PHE A 164 1.35 9.07 -7.31
C PHE A 164 0.37 9.39 -6.16
N TYR A 165 -0.39 8.40 -5.67
CA TYR A 165 -1.29 8.57 -4.53
C TYR A 165 -0.54 9.12 -3.30
N THR A 166 0.60 8.52 -2.95
CA THR A 166 1.37 8.89 -1.76
C THR A 166 1.92 10.31 -1.85
N VAL A 167 2.50 10.66 -3.00
CA VAL A 167 3.07 12.00 -3.25
C VAL A 167 1.95 13.05 -3.28
N TYR A 168 0.85 12.77 -3.98
CA TYR A 168 -0.28 13.69 -4.07
C TYR A 168 -0.94 13.93 -2.71
N LEU A 169 -1.11 12.86 -1.90
CA LEU A 169 -1.62 12.99 -0.54
C LEU A 169 -0.73 13.91 0.32
N ALA A 170 0.59 13.78 0.20
CA ALA A 170 1.54 14.61 0.94
C ALA A 170 1.66 16.05 0.40
N ALA A 171 1.40 16.26 -0.90
CA ALA A 171 1.45 17.57 -1.55
C ALA A 171 0.16 18.40 -1.36
N SER A 172 -0.94 17.73 -1.03
CA SER A 172 -2.24 18.35 -0.82
C SER A 172 -2.50 18.68 0.65
N ASP A 173 -3.48 19.55 0.91
CA ASP A 173 -3.92 19.88 2.27
C ASP A 173 -4.74 18.74 2.92
N LEU A 174 -4.86 17.59 2.25
CA LEU A 174 -5.70 16.47 2.71
C LEU A 174 -5.22 15.88 4.04
N LEU A 175 -3.91 15.92 4.32
CA LEU A 175 -3.38 15.44 5.60
C LEU A 175 -3.79 16.30 6.80
N ASP A 176 -4.26 17.54 6.58
CA ASP A 176 -4.78 18.42 7.63
C ASP A 176 -6.24 18.09 7.99
N MET A 177 -6.93 17.33 7.14
CA MET A 177 -8.30 16.87 7.44
C MET A 177 -8.31 15.92 8.65
N GLU A 178 -9.46 15.85 9.31
CA GLU A 178 -9.71 14.83 10.35
C GLU A 178 -9.49 13.42 9.75
N PRO A 179 -8.72 12.54 10.44
CA PRO A 179 -8.25 11.28 9.85
C PRO A 179 -9.33 10.33 9.35
N TYR A 180 -10.42 10.17 10.11
CA TYR A 180 -11.52 9.27 9.71
C TYR A 180 -12.35 9.87 8.58
N LYS A 181 -12.55 11.20 8.57
CA LYS A 181 -13.20 11.93 7.48
C LYS A 181 -12.42 11.79 6.18
N LEU A 182 -11.08 11.98 6.23
CA LEU A 182 -10.20 11.77 5.08
C LEU A 182 -10.30 10.33 4.55
N SER A 183 -10.22 9.34 5.45
CA SER A 183 -10.29 7.93 5.10
C SER A 183 -11.65 7.58 4.49
N PHE A 184 -12.75 8.05 5.08
CA PHE A 184 -14.10 7.83 4.56
C PHE A 184 -14.25 8.35 3.13
N TRP A 185 -13.98 9.63 2.90
CA TRP A 185 -14.15 10.24 1.58
C TRP A 185 -13.22 9.65 0.52
N LYS A 186 -11.97 9.39 0.87
CA LYS A 186 -11.01 8.72 -0.02
C LYS A 186 -11.53 7.35 -0.45
N HIS A 187 -12.03 6.52 0.50
CA HIS A 187 -12.58 5.22 0.18
C HIS A 187 -13.88 5.33 -0.62
N LEU A 188 -14.80 6.21 -0.23
CA LEU A 188 -16.08 6.41 -0.92
C LEU A 188 -15.88 6.78 -2.39
N LEU A 189 -15.01 7.74 -2.68
CA LEU A 189 -14.72 8.13 -4.06
C LEU A 189 -14.00 7.02 -4.83
N ALA A 190 -13.08 6.28 -4.19
CA ALA A 190 -12.45 5.12 -4.79
C ALA A 190 -13.45 3.99 -5.09
N VAL A 191 -14.42 3.73 -4.20
CA VAL A 191 -15.52 2.78 -4.44
C VAL A 191 -16.32 3.16 -5.67
N VAL A 192 -16.69 4.43 -5.81
CA VAL A 192 -17.46 4.90 -6.96
C VAL A 192 -16.66 4.68 -8.26
N ILE A 193 -15.39 5.08 -8.28
CA ILE A 193 -14.53 4.95 -9.47
C ILE A 193 -14.32 3.48 -9.83
N VAL A 194 -13.86 2.67 -8.87
CA VAL A 194 -13.57 1.24 -9.10
C VAL A 194 -14.85 0.47 -9.37
N GLY A 195 -15.95 0.79 -8.68
CA GLY A 195 -17.27 0.16 -8.88
C GLY A 195 -17.82 0.39 -10.28
N ILE A 196 -17.78 1.64 -10.78
CA ILE A 196 -18.17 1.95 -12.16
C ILE A 196 -17.32 1.14 -13.15
N CYS A 197 -15.99 1.12 -12.97
CA CYS A 197 -15.11 0.34 -13.83
C CYS A 197 -15.44 -1.17 -13.75
N THR A 198 -15.68 -1.71 -12.56
CA THR A 198 -15.99 -3.13 -12.34
C THR A 198 -17.27 -3.53 -13.08
N VAL A 199 -18.32 -2.69 -12.98
CA VAL A 199 -19.61 -2.96 -13.63
C VAL A 199 -19.53 -2.75 -15.14
N CYS A 200 -18.97 -1.62 -15.59
CA CYS A 200 -18.88 -1.30 -17.03
C CYS A 200 -18.02 -2.29 -17.82
N LEU A 201 -17.01 -2.87 -17.18
CA LEU A 201 -16.16 -3.91 -17.78
C LEU A 201 -16.72 -5.33 -17.63
N GLY A 202 -17.88 -5.50 -16.99
CA GLY A 202 -18.48 -6.81 -16.74
C GLY A 202 -17.60 -7.72 -15.84
N LYS A 203 -16.79 -7.11 -14.94
CA LYS A 203 -15.84 -7.82 -14.08
C LYS A 203 -16.36 -8.10 -12.67
N LEU A 204 -17.64 -7.90 -12.42
CA LEU A 204 -18.24 -8.22 -11.11
C LEU A 204 -18.43 -9.76 -10.99
N GLN A 205 -17.58 -10.40 -10.22
CA GLN A 205 -17.60 -11.83 -9.93
C GLN A 205 -17.54 -12.03 -8.42
N LEU A 206 -18.69 -12.25 -7.79
CA LEU A 206 -18.78 -12.41 -6.34
C LEU A 206 -18.26 -13.78 -5.91
N PRO A 207 -17.69 -13.91 -4.68
CA PRO A 207 -17.33 -15.20 -4.11
C PRO A 207 -18.54 -16.14 -4.05
N ALA A 208 -18.32 -17.40 -4.35
CA ALA A 208 -19.39 -18.41 -4.37
C ALA A 208 -19.75 -18.92 -2.96
N GLY A 209 -18.79 -19.01 -2.06
CA GLY A 209 -18.94 -19.63 -0.74
C GLY A 209 -18.77 -18.65 0.43
N THR A 210 -19.14 -19.14 1.62
CA THR A 210 -19.00 -18.38 2.89
C THR A 210 -17.53 -18.09 3.20
N THR A 211 -16.61 -18.95 2.81
CA THR A 211 -15.17 -18.76 2.98
C THR A 211 -14.70 -17.49 2.30
N GLY A 212 -15.02 -17.31 1.01
CA GLY A 212 -14.63 -16.12 0.25
C GLY A 212 -15.19 -14.84 0.87
N TRP A 213 -16.46 -14.85 1.31
CA TRP A 213 -17.06 -13.69 2.00
C TRP A 213 -16.39 -13.37 3.33
N THR A 214 -16.05 -14.39 4.14
CA THR A 214 -15.33 -14.20 5.40
C THR A 214 -13.97 -13.57 5.15
N PHE A 215 -13.23 -14.08 4.16
CA PHE A 215 -11.92 -13.55 3.81
C PHE A 215 -11.98 -12.15 3.19
N ILE A 216 -13.04 -11.79 2.45
CA ILE A 216 -13.25 -10.40 1.98
C ILE A 216 -13.48 -9.45 3.15
N VAL A 217 -14.30 -9.81 4.12
CA VAL A 217 -14.52 -8.98 5.31
C VAL A 217 -13.22 -8.79 6.09
N LEU A 218 -12.47 -9.86 6.32
CA LEU A 218 -11.17 -9.80 6.98
C LEU A 218 -10.18 -8.93 6.21
N LEU A 219 -10.07 -9.11 4.88
CA LEU A 219 -9.25 -8.30 4.01
C LEU A 219 -9.63 -6.82 4.08
N ALA A 220 -10.92 -6.51 4.09
CA ALA A 220 -11.41 -5.13 4.16
C ALA A 220 -11.03 -4.45 5.48
N ILE A 221 -11.18 -5.16 6.61
CA ILE A 221 -10.80 -4.65 7.94
C ILE A 221 -9.28 -4.41 8.00
N LEU A 222 -8.47 -5.39 7.59
CA LEU A 222 -7.02 -5.25 7.58
C LEU A 222 -6.56 -4.12 6.65
N ALA A 223 -7.17 -4.01 5.46
CA ALA A 223 -6.83 -2.98 4.50
C ALA A 223 -7.24 -1.57 4.99
N ALA A 224 -8.39 -1.44 5.64
CA ALA A 224 -8.82 -0.19 6.25
C ALA A 224 -7.83 0.23 7.36
N ALA A 225 -7.50 -0.69 8.28
CA ALA A 225 -6.53 -0.44 9.34
C ALA A 225 -5.16 -0.06 8.76
N ALA A 226 -4.62 -0.82 7.82
CA ALA A 226 -3.33 -0.55 7.18
C ALA A 226 -3.32 0.82 6.47
N SER A 227 -4.36 1.13 5.70
CA SER A 227 -4.49 2.41 4.99
C SER A 227 -4.58 3.61 5.95
N PHE A 228 -5.31 3.46 7.05
CA PHE A 228 -5.41 4.49 8.08
C PHE A 228 -4.05 4.72 8.75
N LEU A 229 -3.38 3.65 9.17
CA LEU A 229 -2.05 3.73 9.76
C LEU A 229 -1.02 4.33 8.80
N TYR A 230 -1.08 3.98 7.51
CA TYR A 230 -0.22 4.59 6.48
C TYR A 230 -0.40 6.11 6.40
N GLN A 231 -1.64 6.59 6.41
CA GLN A 231 -1.92 8.04 6.40
C GLN A 231 -1.39 8.73 7.67
N GLN A 232 -1.56 8.11 8.85
CA GLN A 232 -1.01 8.65 10.09
C GLN A 232 0.51 8.66 10.07
N ALA A 233 1.15 7.60 9.57
CA ALA A 233 2.59 7.55 9.39
C ALA A 233 3.09 8.67 8.46
N ALA A 234 2.42 8.88 7.31
CA ALA A 234 2.76 9.96 6.38
C ALA A 234 2.65 11.35 7.02
N ARG A 235 1.66 11.54 7.89
CA ARG A 235 1.46 12.76 8.68
C ARG A 235 2.58 13.01 9.70
N PHE A 236 3.04 11.97 10.42
CA PHE A 236 4.04 12.09 11.49
C PHE A 236 5.48 11.97 11.00
N ALA A 237 5.74 11.12 10.01
CA ALA A 237 7.09 10.79 9.54
C ALA A 237 7.43 11.35 8.15
N GLY A 238 6.43 11.84 7.41
CA GLY A 238 6.55 12.27 6.02
C GLY A 238 6.39 11.11 5.02
N ALA A 239 6.03 11.46 3.77
CA ALA A 239 5.70 10.49 2.73
C ALA A 239 6.87 9.56 2.37
N GLN A 240 8.09 10.13 2.19
CA GLN A 240 9.28 9.36 1.84
C GLN A 240 9.63 8.32 2.91
N ASN A 241 9.68 8.74 4.19
CA ASN A 241 10.01 7.82 5.29
C ASN A 241 8.95 6.71 5.42
N THR A 242 7.68 7.07 5.29
CA THR A 242 6.57 6.10 5.33
C THR A 242 6.68 5.08 4.20
N ALA A 243 6.91 5.54 2.96
CA ALA A 243 7.08 4.68 1.80
C ALA A 243 8.29 3.74 1.94
N MET A 244 9.41 4.23 2.49
CA MET A 244 10.60 3.40 2.72
C MET A 244 10.38 2.37 3.83
N LEU A 245 9.66 2.72 4.91
CA LEU A 245 9.34 1.77 5.98
C LEU A 245 8.29 0.74 5.56
N SER A 246 7.51 1.02 4.53
CA SER A 246 6.58 0.02 3.98
C SER A 246 7.28 -1.17 3.30
N THR A 247 8.62 -1.15 3.15
CA THR A 247 9.39 -2.32 2.72
C THR A 247 9.32 -3.50 3.71
N PHE A 248 8.79 -3.30 4.92
CA PHE A 248 8.39 -4.41 5.80
C PHE A 248 7.24 -5.26 5.23
N GLU A 249 6.48 -4.77 4.25
CA GLU A 249 5.41 -5.54 3.60
C GLU A 249 5.96 -6.76 2.86
N PRO A 250 6.91 -6.64 1.89
CA PRO A 250 7.49 -7.83 1.25
C PRO A 250 8.21 -8.73 2.25
N LEU A 251 8.84 -8.18 3.29
CA LEU A 251 9.44 -8.97 4.37
C LEU A 251 8.38 -9.85 5.06
N THR A 252 7.24 -9.25 5.42
CA THR A 252 6.12 -9.98 6.03
C THR A 252 5.58 -11.04 5.08
N SER A 253 5.42 -10.70 3.78
CA SER A 253 4.93 -11.64 2.77
C SER A 253 5.84 -12.85 2.62
N VAL A 254 7.18 -12.68 2.68
CA VAL A 254 8.14 -13.79 2.64
C VAL A 254 8.06 -14.65 3.89
N ILE A 255 7.97 -14.03 5.09
CA ILE A 255 7.82 -14.76 6.35
C ILE A 255 6.53 -15.60 6.34
N VAL A 256 5.41 -15.00 5.93
CA VAL A 256 4.13 -15.71 5.81
C VAL A 256 4.20 -16.82 4.76
N GLY A 257 4.85 -16.57 3.61
CA GLY A 257 5.07 -17.58 2.57
C GLY A 257 5.80 -18.80 3.12
N TYR A 258 6.85 -18.58 3.90
CA TYR A 258 7.60 -19.67 4.54
C TYR A 258 6.75 -20.47 5.53
N PHE A 259 6.07 -19.81 6.48
CA PHE A 259 5.33 -20.51 7.54
C PHE A 259 3.97 -21.09 7.08
N VAL A 260 3.28 -20.42 6.16
CA VAL A 260 1.93 -20.82 5.74
C VAL A 260 1.95 -21.68 4.48
N TYR A 261 2.83 -21.37 3.53
CA TYR A 261 2.91 -22.07 2.25
C TYR A 261 4.11 -23.03 2.15
N ALA A 262 4.91 -23.16 3.21
CA ALA A 262 6.15 -23.95 3.23
C ALA A 262 7.12 -23.56 2.08
N GLU A 263 7.12 -22.30 1.66
CA GLU A 263 8.02 -21.79 0.63
C GLU A 263 9.47 -21.79 1.18
N PRO A 264 10.45 -22.33 0.43
CA PRO A 264 11.82 -22.41 0.94
C PRO A 264 12.47 -21.02 1.09
N LEU A 265 13.06 -20.75 2.25
CA LEU A 265 13.89 -19.57 2.46
C LEU A 265 15.25 -19.80 1.80
N THR A 266 15.45 -19.15 0.66
CA THR A 266 16.72 -19.21 -0.07
C THR A 266 17.75 -18.21 0.53
N VAL A 267 19.02 -18.43 0.25
CA VAL A 267 20.09 -17.46 0.61
C VAL A 267 19.78 -16.07 0.02
N ARG A 268 19.19 -16.03 -1.15
CA ARG A 268 18.76 -14.77 -1.79
C ARG A 268 17.69 -14.04 -0.99
N ASN A 269 16.69 -14.77 -0.46
CA ASN A 269 15.66 -14.19 0.40
C ASN A 269 16.27 -13.58 1.66
N ILE A 270 17.22 -14.28 2.27
CA ILE A 270 17.96 -13.80 3.47
C ILE A 270 18.76 -12.53 3.15
N LEU A 271 19.48 -12.50 2.03
CA LEU A 271 20.21 -11.31 1.59
C LEU A 271 19.26 -10.14 1.33
N GLY A 272 18.09 -10.38 0.70
CA GLY A 272 17.06 -9.39 0.51
C GLY A 272 16.56 -8.79 1.83
N ILE A 273 16.26 -9.64 2.81
CA ILE A 273 15.86 -9.24 4.16
C ILE A 273 16.94 -8.35 4.80
N VAL A 274 18.20 -8.77 4.75
CA VAL A 274 19.31 -8.00 5.32
C VAL A 274 19.44 -6.62 4.68
N CYS A 275 19.35 -6.52 3.35
CA CYS A 275 19.40 -5.24 2.66
C CYS A 275 18.24 -4.31 3.04
N ILE A 276 17.01 -4.85 3.16
CA ILE A 276 15.84 -4.07 3.57
C ILE A 276 16.00 -3.59 5.01
N LEU A 277 16.38 -4.46 5.94
CA LEU A 277 16.60 -4.08 7.34
C LEU A 277 17.71 -3.05 7.48
N ALA A 278 18.82 -3.20 6.75
CA ALA A 278 19.91 -2.22 6.74
C ALA A 278 19.42 -0.85 6.24
N SER A 279 18.60 -0.82 5.19
CA SER A 279 17.97 0.41 4.70
C SER A 279 17.12 1.09 5.78
N VAL A 280 16.27 0.32 6.47
CA VAL A 280 15.38 0.84 7.53
C VAL A 280 16.18 1.36 8.72
N ILE A 281 17.18 0.62 9.18
CA ILE A 281 18.06 1.05 10.28
C ILE A 281 18.81 2.33 9.89
N LEU A 282 19.33 2.37 8.67
CA LEU A 282 20.00 3.58 8.17
C LEU A 282 19.04 4.77 8.14
N LEU A 283 17.80 4.58 7.70
CA LEU A 283 16.80 5.65 7.62
C LEU A 283 16.39 6.17 9.00
N SER A 284 16.19 5.29 9.99
CA SER A 284 15.75 5.64 11.34
C SER A 284 16.81 6.41 12.14
N ASN A 285 18.09 6.27 11.80
CA ASN A 285 19.17 7.04 12.47
C ASN A 285 19.11 8.51 12.06
N PRO A 286 18.90 9.46 12.98
CA PRO A 286 18.97 10.88 12.65
C PRO A 286 20.40 11.23 12.24
N GLY A 287 20.63 11.43 10.93
CA GLY A 287 21.91 11.95 10.44
C GLY A 287 22.18 13.35 11.03
N ARG A 288 23.45 13.74 11.08
CA ARG A 288 23.90 15.06 11.54
C ARG A 288 23.36 16.26 10.74
N ASP A 289 22.59 16.03 9.69
CA ASP A 289 22.10 17.06 8.76
C ASP A 289 20.77 17.72 9.18
N SER A 290 20.36 17.59 10.43
CA SER A 290 19.16 18.25 10.97
C SER A 290 19.54 19.40 11.94
N ARG A 291 20.58 20.17 11.60
CA ARG A 291 20.84 21.47 12.22
C ARG A 291 20.73 22.59 11.21
#